data_e2766f1b815c5f9154b4c88c595cb9ea
#
_entry.id   e2766f1b815c5f9154b4c88c595cb9ea
#
_cell.length_a   1.000
_cell.length_b   1.000
_cell.length_c   1.000
_cell.angle_alpha   90.00
_cell.angle_beta   90.00
_cell.angle_gamma   90.00
#
_symmetry.space_group_name_H-M   'P 1'
#
loop_
_entity.id
_entity.type
_entity.pdbx_description
1 polymer ?
#
loop_
_entity_poly.entity_id
_entity_poly.type
_entity_poly.pdbx_seq_one_letter_code
_entity_poly.pdbx_strand_id
1 'polypeptide(L)'
;MRRFCGDGQQVRPEDVGLVEAVLEEMHDGRHVRLWLECDCVRAPGGRPRLTARVREDGPRHFVRMHQYGEHHCALASFRQTPEPENVGPDGDCAWPGQHNPLRPVADALDYLNDLHEGSARPGGPTGSGGGLGERGRRLPRLGRILHTLLEDAGFARLHVDALNDRSRSWERLEAYAADQALSPQLSLSQILYFKPWTPLNEKMTEVDALAWPKRKARSALLLFVADELRAGTAIKKTSVGEYVVRPEKGIRAGGRDQRLTQPPYWVLSVIDRDRDGNARVREAFAQHAYSFARPVPMDSRYERVTLKLLFDVMAWVKRHGVEVTLWKPLFDREVRQTDAPSQWCRPDFELTFRSVAATGVPARLHRVVIETMGADDPDYLERKSRTQEIMKRRGILIEHWVAVDAAQKERDDAFFRRVAAKILHLAGVPQTRPV
;
A
#
# COMPACT_ATOMS: atom_id res chain seq x y z
N MET A 1 19.79 24.40 -3.36
CA MET A 1 18.32 24.38 -3.18
C MET A 1 17.86 25.77 -2.74
N ARG A 2 16.74 26.24 -3.24
CA ARG A 2 16.17 27.52 -2.84
C ARG A 2 14.77 27.32 -2.30
N ARG A 3 14.45 27.96 -1.19
CA ARG A 3 13.11 27.96 -0.62
C ARG A 3 12.20 28.87 -1.43
N PHE A 4 11.05 28.38 -1.85
CA PHE A 4 10.06 29.16 -2.59
C PHE A 4 8.87 29.49 -1.67
N CYS A 5 9.04 30.50 -0.83
CA CYS A 5 7.96 31.07 -0.03
C CYS A 5 7.93 32.60 -0.13
N GLY A 6 8.54 33.18 -1.18
CA GLY A 6 8.59 34.60 -1.40
C GLY A 6 9.79 35.35 -0.74
N ASP A 7 10.50 34.68 0.15
CA ASP A 7 11.65 35.28 0.86
C ASP A 7 13.01 35.03 0.21
N GLY A 8 13.07 34.13 -0.78
CA GLY A 8 14.31 33.87 -1.53
C GLY A 8 15.41 33.16 -0.74
N GLN A 9 15.13 32.67 0.46
CA GLN A 9 16.13 32.01 1.33
C GLN A 9 16.73 30.77 0.65
N GLN A 10 18.06 30.65 0.68
CA GLN A 10 18.79 29.50 0.16
C GLN A 10 19.06 28.49 1.27
N VAL A 11 18.84 27.23 0.97
CA VAL A 11 19.13 26.09 1.85
C VAL A 11 20.16 25.20 1.19
N ARG A 12 21.28 24.94 1.87
CA ARG A 12 22.34 24.05 1.43
C ARG A 12 22.20 22.67 2.12
N PRO A 13 22.47 21.56 1.44
CA PRO A 13 22.38 20.23 2.04
C PRO A 13 23.28 20.02 3.26
N GLU A 14 24.39 20.74 3.32
CA GLU A 14 25.36 20.72 4.42
C GLU A 14 24.90 21.47 5.68
N ASP A 15 23.92 22.36 5.55
CA ASP A 15 23.37 23.14 6.67
C ASP A 15 22.26 22.30 7.38
N VAL A 16 22.65 21.28 8.11
CA VAL A 16 21.73 20.28 8.69
C VAL A 16 20.62 20.91 9.53
N GLY A 17 20.95 21.88 10.40
CA GLY A 17 19.95 22.54 11.24
C GLY A 17 18.93 23.36 10.44
N LEU A 18 19.35 24.00 9.36
CA LEU A 18 18.46 24.75 8.47
C LEU A 18 17.61 23.79 7.63
N VAL A 19 18.18 22.67 7.19
CA VAL A 19 17.45 21.61 6.47
C VAL A 19 16.34 21.04 7.34
N GLU A 20 16.61 20.74 8.61
CA GLU A 20 15.62 20.24 9.56
C GLU A 20 14.50 21.25 9.81
N ALA A 21 14.84 22.52 10.06
CA ALA A 21 13.86 23.58 10.28
C ALA A 21 12.94 23.76 9.06
N VAL A 22 13.50 23.73 7.84
CA VAL A 22 12.72 23.85 6.60
C VAL A 22 11.83 22.61 6.38
N LEU A 23 12.32 21.41 6.66
CA LEU A 23 11.52 20.20 6.59
C LEU A 23 10.36 20.21 7.59
N GLU A 24 10.58 20.76 8.78
CA GLU A 24 9.57 20.94 9.81
C GLU A 24 8.47 21.91 9.36
N GLU A 25 8.86 23.09 8.90
CA GLU A 25 7.94 24.10 8.40
C GLU A 25 7.13 23.62 7.19
N MET A 26 7.77 22.91 6.26
CA MET A 26 7.09 22.32 5.09
C MET A 26 6.09 21.24 5.49
N HIS A 27 6.32 20.57 6.61
CA HIS A 27 5.42 19.51 7.10
C HIS A 27 4.29 20.06 7.97
N ASP A 28 4.61 21.00 8.86
CA ASP A 28 3.68 21.59 9.83
C ASP A 28 2.87 22.75 9.26
N GLY A 29 3.19 23.20 8.06
CA GLY A 29 2.54 24.31 7.36
C GLY A 29 1.05 24.09 7.16
N ARG A 30 0.27 24.49 8.15
CA ARG A 30 -1.19 24.29 8.22
C ARG A 30 -1.98 25.06 7.15
N HIS A 31 -1.36 26.00 6.43
CA HIS A 31 -2.06 26.94 5.55
C HIS A 31 -1.39 27.22 4.21
N VAL A 32 -0.11 26.87 3.97
CA VAL A 32 0.58 27.13 2.71
C VAL A 32 1.41 25.92 2.33
N ARG A 33 1.18 25.38 1.13
CA ARG A 33 2.03 24.33 0.57
C ARG A 33 3.38 24.94 0.21
N LEU A 34 4.38 24.70 1.05
CA LEU A 34 5.75 25.10 0.80
C LEU A 34 6.47 24.04 -0.01
N TRP A 35 7.34 24.48 -0.93
CA TRP A 35 8.26 23.60 -1.66
C TRP A 35 9.59 24.30 -1.87
N LEU A 36 10.62 23.50 -2.11
CA LEU A 36 11.93 24.01 -2.48
C LEU A 36 12.13 23.87 -3.99
N GLU A 37 12.76 24.85 -4.61
CA GLU A 37 13.27 24.73 -5.96
C GLU A 37 14.73 24.31 -5.95
N CYS A 38 15.05 23.27 -6.75
CA CYS A 38 16.43 22.85 -6.95
C CYS A 38 17.07 23.68 -8.07
N ASP A 39 18.26 24.20 -7.85
CA ASP A 39 19.02 24.98 -8.81
C ASP A 39 19.94 24.13 -9.72
N CYS A 40 19.78 22.82 -9.70
CA CYS A 40 20.59 21.90 -10.50
C CYS A 40 20.36 21.99 -12.02
N VAL A 41 19.22 22.55 -12.45
CA VAL A 41 18.88 22.76 -13.86
C VAL A 41 18.19 24.10 -14.03
N ARG A 42 18.60 24.84 -15.07
CA ARG A 42 17.88 26.01 -15.57
C ARG A 42 17.17 25.59 -16.87
N ALA A 43 16.01 24.95 -16.74
CA ALA A 43 15.22 24.55 -17.90
C ALA A 43 14.17 25.61 -18.25
N PRO A 44 13.75 25.69 -19.53
CA PRO A 44 12.69 26.61 -19.97
C PRO A 44 11.33 26.36 -19.33
N GLY A 45 11.12 25.24 -18.62
CA GLY A 45 9.87 24.87 -17.95
C GLY A 45 9.86 25.10 -16.44
N GLY A 46 10.86 25.78 -15.89
CA GLY A 46 10.99 26.01 -14.46
C GLY A 46 12.02 25.08 -13.79
N ARG A 47 12.26 25.35 -12.50
CA ARG A 47 13.23 24.56 -11.72
C ARG A 47 12.56 23.32 -11.12
N PRO A 48 13.28 22.18 -11.02
CA PRO A 48 12.76 21.00 -10.33
C PRO A 48 12.41 21.33 -8.89
N ARG A 49 11.28 20.79 -8.40
CA ARG A 49 10.76 21.07 -7.06
C ARG A 49 10.86 19.87 -6.14
N LEU A 50 10.99 20.18 -4.85
CA LEU A 50 11.02 19.22 -3.75
C LEU A 50 9.93 19.56 -2.75
N THR A 51 9.33 18.55 -2.16
CA THR A 51 8.43 18.66 -1.00
C THR A 51 8.99 17.87 0.18
N ALA A 52 8.51 18.14 1.38
CA ALA A 52 8.86 17.36 2.57
C ALA A 52 7.90 16.20 2.76
N ARG A 53 8.42 15.07 3.21
CA ARG A 53 7.63 13.95 3.73
C ARG A 53 8.23 13.43 5.03
N VAL A 54 7.37 12.95 5.90
CA VAL A 54 7.76 12.23 7.11
C VAL A 54 7.66 10.74 6.82
N ARG A 55 8.71 9.99 7.12
CA ARG A 55 8.61 8.54 7.27
C ARG A 55 8.08 8.25 8.67
N GLU A 56 7.18 7.30 8.79
CA GLU A 56 6.48 6.99 10.05
C GLU A 56 7.37 6.79 11.27
N ASP A 57 8.57 6.26 11.08
CA ASP A 57 9.56 5.97 12.12
C ASP A 57 10.91 6.62 11.80
N GLY A 58 10.93 7.65 10.95
CA GLY A 58 12.17 8.21 10.45
C GLY A 58 12.18 9.74 10.36
N PRO A 59 13.35 10.32 10.12
CA PRO A 59 13.49 11.75 9.95
C PRO A 59 12.69 12.25 8.74
N ARG A 60 12.26 13.49 8.81
CA ARG A 60 11.71 14.22 7.67
C ARG A 60 12.73 14.23 6.54
N HIS A 61 12.28 14.11 5.30
CA HIS A 61 13.16 14.09 4.14
C HIS A 61 12.50 14.76 2.93
N PHE A 62 13.32 15.27 2.01
CA PHE A 62 12.86 15.84 0.77
C PHE A 62 12.45 14.75 -0.24
N VAL A 63 11.33 14.98 -0.91
CA VAL A 63 10.82 14.16 -2.00
C VAL A 63 10.69 15.01 -3.26
N ARG A 64 11.05 14.45 -4.40
CA ARG A 64 10.94 15.14 -5.69
C ARG A 64 9.50 15.23 -6.15
N MET A 65 9.18 16.36 -6.72
CA MET A 65 7.91 16.59 -7.41
C MET A 65 8.15 16.45 -8.91
N HIS A 66 8.02 15.23 -9.44
CA HIS A 66 8.37 14.87 -10.83
C HIS A 66 7.68 15.71 -11.90
N GLN A 67 6.49 16.24 -11.63
CA GLN A 67 5.75 17.11 -12.53
C GLN A 67 6.44 18.45 -12.82
N TYR A 68 7.46 18.82 -12.05
CA TYR A 68 8.19 20.09 -12.17
C TYR A 68 9.59 19.95 -12.76
N GLY A 69 9.86 18.85 -13.46
CA GLY A 69 11.12 18.62 -14.17
C GLY A 69 12.06 17.62 -13.49
N GLU A 70 13.07 17.22 -14.24
CA GLU A 70 14.07 16.25 -13.77
C GLU A 70 15.23 16.92 -13.06
N HIS A 71 15.72 16.31 -11.99
CA HIS A 71 16.92 16.72 -11.30
C HIS A 71 18.18 16.16 -11.95
N HIS A 72 19.23 16.96 -12.07
CA HIS A 72 20.54 16.56 -12.57
C HIS A 72 21.65 16.70 -11.51
N CYS A 73 21.30 16.59 -10.24
CA CYS A 73 22.21 16.67 -9.10
C CYS A 73 22.22 15.34 -8.32
N ALA A 74 22.95 15.30 -7.22
CA ALA A 74 23.00 14.13 -6.33
C ALA A 74 21.60 13.64 -5.90
N LEU A 75 20.60 14.53 -5.83
CA LEU A 75 19.21 14.14 -5.63
C LEU A 75 18.61 13.37 -6.83
N ALA A 76 19.23 13.43 -8.02
CA ALA A 76 18.84 12.59 -9.16
C ALA A 76 19.28 11.13 -8.95
N SER A 77 20.44 10.92 -8.34
CA SER A 77 21.00 9.58 -8.09
C SER A 77 20.20 8.76 -7.07
N PHE A 78 19.34 9.36 -6.27
CA PHE A 78 18.34 8.62 -5.51
C PHE A 78 17.31 7.90 -6.39
N ARG A 79 17.36 8.06 -7.72
CA ARG A 79 16.65 7.18 -8.67
C ARG A 79 17.28 5.81 -8.82
N GLN A 80 18.55 5.73 -8.58
CA GLN A 80 19.32 4.50 -8.55
C GLN A 80 19.54 4.11 -7.06
N THR A 81 18.48 3.72 -6.37
CA THR A 81 18.65 2.49 -5.63
C THR A 81 18.99 1.48 -6.73
N PRO A 82 20.19 0.88 -6.77
CA PRO A 82 20.42 -0.22 -7.68
C PRO A 82 19.21 -1.12 -7.53
N GLU A 83 18.57 -1.48 -8.65
CA GLU A 83 17.72 -2.66 -8.62
C GLU A 83 18.57 -3.67 -7.90
N PRO A 84 18.16 -4.21 -6.74
CA PRO A 84 18.98 -5.16 -6.04
C PRO A 84 19.34 -6.19 -7.07
N GLU A 85 20.64 -6.24 -7.42
CA GLU A 85 21.18 -7.25 -8.31
C GLU A 85 20.67 -8.53 -7.75
N ASN A 86 19.73 -9.14 -8.45
CA ASN A 86 19.20 -10.47 -8.24
C ASN A 86 19.47 -11.00 -6.83
N VAL A 87 18.63 -10.66 -5.85
CA VAL A 87 18.40 -11.59 -4.77
C VAL A 87 17.99 -12.87 -5.47
N GLY A 88 18.78 -13.91 -5.30
CA GLY A 88 18.78 -15.12 -6.10
C GLY A 88 17.39 -15.68 -6.39
N PRO A 89 17.25 -16.60 -7.33
CA PRO A 89 15.97 -17.05 -7.88
C PRO A 89 14.91 -17.50 -6.85
N ASP A 90 15.29 -17.58 -5.59
CA ASP A 90 14.49 -18.07 -4.46
C ASP A 90 14.14 -16.99 -3.41
N GLY A 91 14.34 -15.72 -3.74
CA GLY A 91 13.93 -14.63 -2.83
C GLY A 91 12.41 -14.60 -2.66
N ASP A 92 11.98 -14.95 -1.47
CA ASP A 92 10.59 -14.97 -1.01
C ASP A 92 9.96 -13.57 -0.85
N CYS A 93 10.42 -12.59 -1.60
CA CYS A 93 9.63 -11.41 -1.89
C CYS A 93 8.47 -11.89 -2.74
N ALA A 94 7.31 -12.07 -2.16
CA ALA A 94 6.11 -12.56 -2.84
C ALA A 94 5.82 -11.82 -4.16
N TRP A 95 6.48 -10.70 -4.39
CA TRP A 95 6.36 -9.85 -5.57
C TRP A 95 7.66 -9.09 -5.82
N PRO A 96 8.63 -9.64 -6.58
CA PRO A 96 9.84 -8.90 -6.95
C PRO A 96 9.47 -7.55 -7.59
N GLY A 97 10.00 -6.46 -7.05
CA GLY A 97 9.74 -5.09 -7.51
C GLY A 97 8.64 -4.34 -6.76
N GLN A 98 8.09 -4.87 -5.67
CA GLN A 98 7.18 -4.15 -4.76
C GLN A 98 7.88 -3.16 -3.81
N HIS A 99 9.20 -3.04 -3.88
CA HIS A 99 9.97 -2.20 -2.96
C HIS A 99 9.68 -0.70 -3.05
N ASN A 100 9.00 -0.24 -4.12
CA ASN A 100 8.71 1.18 -4.29
C ASN A 100 7.21 1.44 -4.48
N PRO A 101 6.47 1.67 -3.40
CA PRO A 101 5.04 1.94 -3.45
C PRO A 101 4.70 3.31 -4.06
N LEU A 102 5.63 4.24 -4.07
CA LEU A 102 5.35 5.68 -4.21
C LEU A 102 5.18 6.19 -5.65
N ARG A 103 5.29 5.34 -6.66
CA ARG A 103 5.10 5.74 -8.06
C ARG A 103 3.75 5.41 -8.69
N PRO A 104 2.90 4.55 -8.14
CA PRO A 104 1.78 3.99 -8.88
C PRO A 104 0.77 5.03 -9.34
N VAL A 105 0.60 6.12 -8.62
CA VAL A 105 -0.40 7.14 -8.99
C VAL A 105 0.11 8.02 -10.13
N ALA A 106 1.38 8.44 -10.11
CA ALA A 106 2.01 9.13 -11.23
C ALA A 106 2.12 8.21 -12.47
N ASP A 107 2.44 6.93 -12.23
CA ASP A 107 2.49 5.90 -13.27
C ASP A 107 1.08 5.47 -13.76
N ALA A 108 -0.01 5.86 -13.09
CA ALA A 108 -1.37 5.49 -13.49
C ALA A 108 -1.71 6.01 -14.88
N LEU A 109 -1.42 7.28 -15.19
CA LEU A 109 -1.65 7.83 -16.52
C LEU A 109 -0.78 7.17 -17.59
N ASP A 110 0.47 6.87 -17.28
CA ASP A 110 1.37 6.17 -18.21
C ASP A 110 0.88 4.74 -18.45
N TYR A 111 0.43 4.06 -17.40
CA TYR A 111 -0.18 2.75 -17.52
C TYR A 111 -1.46 2.78 -18.37
N LEU A 112 -2.36 3.73 -18.13
CA LEU A 112 -3.59 3.89 -18.91
C LEU A 112 -3.30 4.18 -20.38
N ASN A 113 -2.24 4.96 -20.65
CA ASN A 113 -1.78 5.23 -22.01
C ASN A 113 -1.19 3.98 -22.68
N ASP A 114 -0.30 3.25 -22.01
CA ASP A 114 0.29 2.01 -22.54
C ASP A 114 -0.78 0.97 -22.90
N LEU A 115 -1.91 0.96 -22.20
CA LEU A 115 -3.05 0.09 -22.53
C LEU A 115 -3.67 0.44 -23.89
N HIS A 116 -3.71 1.72 -24.26
CA HIS A 116 -4.34 2.18 -25.51
C HIS A 116 -3.44 2.01 -26.73
N GLU A 117 -2.16 2.27 -26.60
CA GLU A 117 -1.23 2.22 -27.72
C GLU A 117 -1.07 0.80 -28.30
N GLY A 118 -1.67 -0.20 -27.64
CA GLY A 118 -1.58 -1.59 -28.10
C GLY A 118 -0.13 -2.07 -28.16
N SER A 119 0.75 -1.40 -27.44
CA SER A 119 2.17 -1.69 -27.38
C SER A 119 2.39 -3.08 -26.81
N ALA A 120 2.20 -4.09 -27.65
CA ALA A 120 3.03 -5.24 -27.60
C ALA A 120 4.47 -4.71 -27.83
N ARG A 121 5.12 -4.21 -26.78
CA ARG A 121 6.59 -4.25 -26.78
C ARG A 121 6.91 -5.69 -27.13
N PRO A 122 7.59 -5.95 -28.27
CA PRO A 122 7.97 -7.30 -28.64
C PRO A 122 8.62 -7.86 -27.39
N GLY A 123 8.10 -8.97 -26.90
CA GLY A 123 8.57 -9.59 -25.69
C GLY A 123 10.08 -9.66 -25.75
N GLY A 124 10.75 -9.13 -24.72
CA GLY A 124 12.15 -9.43 -24.55
C GLY A 124 12.31 -10.94 -24.67
N PRO A 125 13.43 -11.46 -25.17
CA PRO A 125 13.57 -12.80 -25.72
C PRO A 125 12.90 -13.81 -24.81
N THR A 126 11.89 -14.50 -25.33
CA THR A 126 11.36 -15.72 -24.73
C THR A 126 12.49 -16.75 -24.75
N GLY A 127 13.35 -16.68 -23.74
CA GLY A 127 14.29 -17.74 -23.47
C GLY A 127 13.49 -19.01 -23.20
N SER A 128 13.33 -19.81 -24.24
CA SER A 128 12.94 -21.21 -24.14
C SER A 128 14.10 -21.95 -23.47
N GLY A 129 14.08 -22.00 -22.15
CA GLY A 129 15.01 -22.76 -21.34
C GLY A 129 14.25 -23.34 -20.16
N GLY A 130 14.02 -24.64 -20.20
CA GLY A 130 13.27 -25.41 -19.22
C GLY A 130 13.78 -25.23 -17.80
N GLY A 131 12.87 -25.02 -16.89
CA GLY A 131 13.03 -24.96 -15.46
C GLY A 131 11.71 -24.49 -14.89
N LEU A 132 10.88 -25.42 -14.41
CA LEU A 132 9.66 -25.18 -13.67
C LEU A 132 9.98 -24.61 -12.27
N GLY A 133 10.74 -23.50 -12.20
CA GLY A 133 10.81 -22.68 -11.02
C GLY A 133 9.61 -21.72 -11.06
N GLU A 134 8.79 -21.72 -10.04
CA GLU A 134 7.77 -20.72 -9.81
C GLU A 134 8.43 -19.34 -9.77
N ARG A 135 8.59 -18.71 -10.91
CA ARG A 135 8.96 -17.30 -10.99
C ARG A 135 7.83 -16.54 -10.32
N GLY A 136 8.07 -16.03 -9.12
CA GLY A 136 7.11 -15.21 -8.39
C GLY A 136 6.49 -14.18 -9.32
N ARG A 137 5.17 -14.31 -9.56
CA ARG A 137 4.45 -13.41 -10.49
C ARG A 137 4.51 -12.01 -9.95
N ARG A 138 5.10 -11.09 -10.69
CA ARG A 138 5.07 -9.66 -10.35
C ARG A 138 3.62 -9.18 -10.25
N LEU A 139 3.32 -8.43 -9.20
CA LEU A 139 2.00 -7.81 -9.05
C LEU A 139 1.73 -6.93 -10.28
N PRO A 140 0.60 -7.13 -10.99
CA PRO A 140 0.23 -6.31 -12.14
C PRO A 140 0.21 -4.82 -11.78
N ARG A 141 0.46 -3.93 -12.74
CA ARG A 141 0.45 -2.47 -12.48
C ARG A 141 -0.86 -2.02 -11.83
N LEU A 142 -2.00 -2.51 -12.31
CA LEU A 142 -3.32 -2.21 -11.73
C LEU A 142 -3.44 -2.68 -10.28
N GLY A 143 -2.86 -3.85 -9.96
CA GLY A 143 -2.77 -4.33 -8.57
C GLY A 143 -1.91 -3.43 -7.69
N ARG A 144 -0.79 -2.90 -8.22
CA ARG A 144 0.04 -1.94 -7.48
C ARG A 144 -0.68 -0.62 -7.22
N ILE A 145 -1.44 -0.13 -8.21
CA ILE A 145 -2.28 1.07 -8.04
C ILE A 145 -3.31 0.80 -6.93
N LEU A 146 -4.01 -0.33 -6.98
CA LEU A 146 -4.97 -0.70 -5.93
C LEU A 146 -4.30 -0.74 -4.55
N HIS A 147 -3.18 -1.44 -4.41
CA HIS A 147 -2.48 -1.53 -3.12
C HIS A 147 -2.02 -0.17 -2.60
N THR A 148 -1.52 0.72 -3.48
CA THR A 148 -1.14 2.08 -3.08
C THR A 148 -2.34 2.87 -2.60
N LEU A 149 -3.45 2.83 -3.34
CA LEU A 149 -4.70 3.49 -2.94
C LEU A 149 -5.15 3.02 -1.55
N LEU A 150 -5.14 1.70 -1.31
CA LEU A 150 -5.62 1.13 -0.06
C LEU A 150 -4.66 1.39 1.11
N GLU A 151 -3.36 1.36 0.89
CA GLU A 151 -2.37 1.60 1.94
C GLU A 151 -2.32 3.09 2.32
N ASP A 152 -2.22 3.98 1.33
CA ASP A 152 -2.11 5.43 1.56
C ASP A 152 -3.42 6.05 2.08
N ALA A 153 -4.58 5.53 1.66
CA ALA A 153 -5.87 5.92 2.23
C ALA A 153 -6.15 5.28 3.60
N GLY A 154 -5.24 4.44 4.10
CA GLY A 154 -5.32 3.90 5.46
C GLY A 154 -6.21 2.68 5.63
N PHE A 155 -6.67 2.00 4.55
CA PHE A 155 -7.42 0.74 4.67
C PHE A 155 -6.58 -0.42 5.22
N ALA A 156 -5.27 -0.33 5.05
CA ALA A 156 -4.33 -1.30 5.59
C ALA A 156 -3.94 -1.01 7.05
N ARG A 157 -4.39 0.12 7.63
CA ARG A 157 -4.09 0.55 9.02
C ARG A 157 -5.36 0.74 9.81
N LEU A 158 -5.40 0.13 10.96
CA LEU A 158 -6.57 0.12 11.83
C LEU A 158 -6.16 0.50 13.24
N HIS A 159 -6.67 1.62 13.70
CA HIS A 159 -6.64 1.96 15.12
C HIS A 159 -7.82 1.29 15.84
N VAL A 160 -7.65 0.90 17.08
CA VAL A 160 -8.69 0.20 17.84
C VAL A 160 -10.02 1.01 17.89
N ASP A 161 -9.96 2.34 17.94
CA ASP A 161 -11.14 3.21 17.95
C ASP A 161 -11.82 3.29 16.57
N ALA A 162 -11.06 3.13 15.50
CA ALA A 162 -11.58 3.19 14.14
C ALA A 162 -12.14 1.84 13.65
N LEU A 163 -12.10 0.79 14.46
CA LEU A 163 -12.61 -0.53 14.07
C LEU A 163 -14.10 -0.54 13.68
N ASN A 164 -14.88 0.43 14.15
CA ASN A 164 -16.30 0.53 13.91
C ASN A 164 -16.71 1.68 12.97
N ASP A 165 -15.75 2.50 12.52
CA ASP A 165 -16.03 3.68 11.71
C ASP A 165 -15.74 3.42 10.23
N ARG A 166 -16.82 3.08 9.48
CA ARG A 166 -16.76 2.80 8.04
C ARG A 166 -16.67 4.05 7.18
N SER A 167 -17.32 5.14 7.59
CA SER A 167 -17.45 6.33 6.76
C SER A 167 -16.11 6.99 6.54
N ARG A 168 -15.32 7.13 7.59
CA ARG A 168 -14.01 7.79 7.54
C ARG A 168 -12.99 7.12 6.58
N SER A 169 -13.14 5.83 6.30
CA SER A 169 -12.21 5.15 5.39
C SER A 169 -12.44 5.55 3.94
N TRP A 170 -13.71 5.71 3.52
CA TRP A 170 -14.03 6.17 2.17
C TRP A 170 -13.75 7.66 2.00
N GLU A 171 -14.08 8.48 2.99
CA GLU A 171 -13.75 9.91 3.01
C GLU A 171 -12.23 10.14 2.91
N ARG A 172 -11.42 9.33 3.61
CA ARG A 172 -9.95 9.38 3.47
C ARG A 172 -9.48 8.99 2.08
N LEU A 173 -10.11 8.02 1.44
CA LEU A 173 -9.77 7.63 0.07
C LEU A 173 -10.12 8.74 -0.93
N GLU A 174 -11.27 9.38 -0.77
CA GLU A 174 -11.67 10.52 -1.59
C GLU A 174 -10.72 11.71 -1.39
N ALA A 175 -10.39 12.03 -0.15
CA ALA A 175 -9.40 13.07 0.18
C ALA A 175 -8.01 12.74 -0.38
N TYR A 176 -7.56 11.50 -0.22
CA TYR A 176 -6.30 11.06 -0.82
C TYR A 176 -6.31 11.22 -2.34
N ALA A 177 -7.38 10.78 -3.02
CA ALA A 177 -7.50 10.90 -4.46
C ALA A 177 -7.53 12.37 -4.93
N ALA A 178 -8.15 13.27 -4.17
CA ALA A 178 -8.16 14.70 -4.45
C ALA A 178 -6.77 15.34 -4.36
N ASP A 179 -5.94 14.84 -3.44
CA ASP A 179 -4.57 15.31 -3.24
C ASP A 179 -3.56 14.74 -4.25
N GLN A 180 -3.93 13.69 -5.01
CA GLN A 180 -3.05 13.08 -6.00
C GLN A 180 -3.19 13.77 -7.36
N ALA A 181 -2.24 14.62 -7.71
CA ALA A 181 -2.14 15.20 -9.04
C ALA A 181 -1.58 14.18 -10.03
N LEU A 182 -2.32 13.88 -11.08
CA LEU A 182 -1.89 13.07 -12.23
C LEU A 182 -1.20 13.93 -13.29
N SER A 183 -1.61 15.17 -13.42
CA SER A 183 -0.97 16.22 -14.21
C SER A 183 -1.27 17.59 -13.56
N PRO A 184 -0.69 18.71 -14.05
CA PRO A 184 -0.99 20.03 -13.51
C PRO A 184 -2.48 20.42 -13.51
N GLN A 185 -3.28 19.76 -14.36
CA GLN A 185 -4.70 20.09 -14.57
C GLN A 185 -5.64 18.91 -14.24
N LEU A 186 -5.11 17.77 -13.85
CA LEU A 186 -5.87 16.56 -13.63
C LEU A 186 -5.50 15.90 -12.30
N SER A 187 -6.47 15.70 -11.42
CA SER A 187 -6.32 14.94 -10.19
C SER A 187 -6.88 13.52 -10.33
N LEU A 188 -6.44 12.62 -9.46
CA LEU A 188 -6.96 11.26 -9.43
C LEU A 188 -8.46 11.22 -9.10
N SER A 189 -8.96 12.10 -8.23
CA SER A 189 -10.39 12.16 -7.87
C SER A 189 -11.31 12.46 -9.06
N GLN A 190 -10.82 13.12 -10.09
CA GLN A 190 -11.61 13.41 -11.29
C GLN A 190 -11.83 12.17 -12.16
N ILE A 191 -10.97 11.17 -12.07
CA ILE A 191 -11.07 9.93 -12.87
C ILE A 191 -11.35 8.69 -12.05
N LEU A 192 -11.22 8.74 -10.72
CA LEU A 192 -11.52 7.63 -9.82
C LEU A 192 -12.94 7.79 -9.26
N TYR A 193 -13.77 6.77 -9.39
CA TYR A 193 -15.10 6.74 -8.83
C TYR A 193 -15.41 5.41 -8.15
N PHE A 194 -16.46 5.40 -7.30
CA PHE A 194 -16.70 4.32 -6.34
C PHE A 194 -18.08 3.65 -6.50
N LYS A 195 -18.88 4.14 -7.46
CA LYS A 195 -20.26 3.70 -7.63
C LYS A 195 -20.40 2.83 -8.88
N PRO A 196 -20.38 1.49 -8.76
CA PRO A 196 -20.46 0.59 -9.91
C PRO A 196 -21.81 0.64 -10.63
N TRP A 197 -22.81 1.32 -10.07
CA TRP A 197 -24.12 1.56 -10.67
C TRP A 197 -24.21 2.83 -11.53
N THR A 198 -23.16 3.66 -11.55
CA THR A 198 -23.11 4.79 -12.47
C THR A 198 -22.94 4.28 -13.90
N PRO A 199 -23.78 4.73 -14.87
CA PRO A 199 -23.62 4.33 -16.26
C PRO A 199 -22.24 4.69 -16.79
N LEU A 200 -21.56 3.74 -17.45
CA LEU A 200 -20.19 3.93 -17.91
C LEU A 200 -20.06 5.09 -18.91
N ASN A 201 -21.05 5.23 -19.81
CA ASN A 201 -21.07 6.32 -20.80
C ASN A 201 -21.16 7.69 -20.14
N GLU A 202 -21.97 7.83 -19.07
CA GLU A 202 -22.08 9.07 -18.30
C GLU A 202 -20.71 9.43 -17.71
N LYS A 203 -20.07 8.45 -17.04
CA LYS A 203 -18.74 8.66 -16.45
C LYS A 203 -17.68 9.01 -17.49
N MET A 204 -17.67 8.35 -18.63
CA MET A 204 -16.74 8.68 -19.69
C MET A 204 -17.00 10.04 -20.32
N THR A 205 -18.26 10.50 -20.36
CA THR A 205 -18.60 11.86 -20.81
C THR A 205 -18.03 12.91 -19.86
N GLU A 206 -18.10 12.68 -18.54
CA GLU A 206 -17.44 13.56 -17.55
C GLU A 206 -15.92 13.60 -17.80
N VAL A 207 -15.28 12.44 -18.00
CA VAL A 207 -13.83 12.34 -18.27
C VAL A 207 -13.46 13.05 -19.57
N ASP A 208 -14.30 12.95 -20.60
CA ASP A 208 -14.09 13.62 -21.90
C ASP A 208 -14.12 15.15 -21.80
N ALA A 209 -14.82 15.70 -20.82
CA ALA A 209 -14.87 17.14 -20.55
C ALA A 209 -13.64 17.65 -19.79
N LEU A 210 -12.82 16.78 -19.20
CA LEU A 210 -11.65 17.18 -18.42
C LEU A 210 -10.51 17.73 -19.29
N ALA A 211 -9.70 18.61 -18.71
CA ALA A 211 -8.42 19.02 -19.26
C ALA A 211 -7.44 17.85 -19.19
N TRP A 212 -7.28 17.13 -20.30
CA TRP A 212 -6.50 15.89 -20.38
C TRP A 212 -5.10 16.14 -20.96
N PRO A 213 -4.07 15.46 -20.47
CA PRO A 213 -2.72 15.57 -21.02
C PRO A 213 -2.69 15.18 -22.50
N LYS A 214 -1.99 15.99 -23.30
CA LYS A 214 -1.85 15.73 -24.75
C LYS A 214 -1.26 14.34 -25.00
N ARG A 215 -1.77 13.65 -26.02
CA ARG A 215 -1.34 12.30 -26.44
C ARG A 215 -1.53 11.20 -25.40
N LYS A 216 -2.32 11.44 -24.35
CA LYS A 216 -2.72 10.40 -23.40
C LYS A 216 -4.15 9.98 -23.63
N ALA A 217 -4.41 8.69 -23.61
CA ALA A 217 -5.75 8.15 -23.78
C ALA A 217 -6.64 8.44 -22.55
N ARG A 218 -7.87 8.83 -22.79
CA ARG A 218 -8.84 9.12 -21.74
C ARG A 218 -9.33 7.84 -21.12
N SER A 219 -9.27 7.75 -19.81
CA SER A 219 -9.71 6.57 -19.06
C SER A 219 -10.21 6.98 -17.67
N ALA A 220 -11.08 6.19 -17.12
CA ALA A 220 -11.52 6.29 -15.73
C ALA A 220 -11.13 5.03 -14.95
N LEU A 221 -11.10 5.16 -13.63
CA LEU A 221 -10.88 4.07 -12.69
C LEU A 221 -12.14 3.88 -11.85
N LEU A 222 -12.64 2.65 -11.76
CA LEU A 222 -13.72 2.27 -10.87
C LEU A 222 -13.17 1.39 -9.76
N LEU A 223 -13.30 1.85 -8.51
CA LEU A 223 -12.90 1.12 -7.31
C LEU A 223 -14.11 0.86 -6.42
N PHE A 224 -14.35 -0.40 -6.10
CA PHE A 224 -15.45 -0.80 -5.22
C PHE A 224 -15.14 -2.11 -4.49
N VAL A 225 -16.00 -2.45 -3.52
CA VAL A 225 -15.95 -3.76 -2.85
C VAL A 225 -17.07 -4.63 -3.41
N ALA A 226 -16.70 -5.67 -4.16
CA ALA A 226 -17.61 -6.63 -4.76
C ALA A 226 -18.07 -7.69 -3.75
N ASP A 227 -19.30 -8.15 -3.91
CA ASP A 227 -19.88 -9.24 -3.13
C ASP A 227 -19.47 -10.61 -3.67
N GLU A 228 -19.21 -10.68 -4.97
CA GLU A 228 -18.90 -11.94 -5.64
C GLU A 228 -18.03 -11.72 -6.88
N LEU A 229 -17.20 -12.71 -7.18
CA LEU A 229 -16.51 -12.84 -8.47
C LEU A 229 -16.98 -14.12 -9.13
N ARG A 230 -17.57 -14.03 -10.32
CA ARG A 230 -18.09 -15.18 -11.06
C ARG A 230 -17.73 -15.08 -12.53
N ALA A 231 -17.12 -16.12 -13.09
CA ALA A 231 -16.81 -16.24 -14.51
C ALA A 231 -16.17 -14.97 -15.12
N GLY A 232 -15.19 -14.38 -14.42
CA GLY A 232 -14.49 -13.19 -14.89
C GLY A 232 -15.26 -11.87 -14.73
N THR A 233 -16.37 -11.88 -13.99
CA THR A 233 -17.16 -10.70 -13.66
C THR A 233 -17.12 -10.40 -12.17
N ALA A 234 -17.26 -9.13 -11.80
CA ALA A 234 -17.44 -8.70 -10.42
C ALA A 234 -18.89 -8.24 -10.21
N ILE A 235 -19.48 -8.73 -9.13
CA ILE A 235 -20.90 -8.47 -8.81
C ILE A 235 -20.97 -7.66 -7.52
N LYS A 236 -21.69 -6.54 -7.57
CA LYS A 236 -22.05 -5.75 -6.39
C LYS A 236 -23.54 -5.86 -6.14
N LYS A 237 -23.91 -6.38 -4.97
CA LYS A 237 -25.31 -6.49 -4.52
C LYS A 237 -25.68 -5.24 -3.72
N THR A 238 -26.84 -4.71 -4.00
CA THR A 238 -27.45 -3.60 -3.28
C THR A 238 -28.91 -3.88 -2.98
N SER A 239 -29.57 -3.04 -2.20
CA SER A 239 -30.99 -3.15 -1.91
C SER A 239 -31.89 -3.02 -3.14
N VAL A 240 -31.38 -2.40 -4.21
CA VAL A 240 -32.13 -2.15 -5.45
C VAL A 240 -31.79 -3.11 -6.60
N GLY A 241 -30.80 -4.00 -6.43
CA GLY A 241 -30.41 -4.97 -7.44
C GLY A 241 -28.93 -5.32 -7.47
N GLU A 242 -28.56 -6.08 -8.48
CA GLU A 242 -27.17 -6.49 -8.72
C GLU A 242 -26.57 -5.66 -9.85
N TYR A 243 -25.34 -5.18 -9.62
CA TYR A 243 -24.55 -4.48 -10.62
C TYR A 243 -23.38 -5.38 -11.03
N VAL A 244 -23.27 -5.63 -12.33
CA VAL A 244 -22.29 -6.55 -12.90
C VAL A 244 -21.25 -5.76 -13.68
N VAL A 245 -20.01 -5.84 -13.21
CA VAL A 245 -18.83 -5.27 -13.89
C VAL A 245 -18.14 -6.41 -14.63
N ARG A 246 -18.14 -6.32 -15.97
CA ARG A 246 -17.58 -7.36 -16.87
C ARG A 246 -16.40 -6.80 -17.67
N PRO A 247 -15.16 -6.99 -17.20
CA PRO A 247 -13.99 -6.58 -17.95
C PRO A 247 -13.76 -7.45 -19.20
N GLU A 248 -13.43 -6.84 -20.33
CA GLU A 248 -13.13 -7.57 -21.59
C GLU A 248 -11.93 -8.52 -21.44
N LYS A 249 -10.88 -8.07 -20.74
CA LYS A 249 -9.69 -8.89 -20.47
C LYS A 249 -9.82 -9.76 -19.21
N GLY A 250 -11.02 -9.81 -18.62
CA GLY A 250 -11.28 -10.53 -17.38
C GLY A 250 -10.70 -9.84 -16.14
N ILE A 251 -10.76 -10.54 -15.02
CA ILE A 251 -10.29 -10.07 -13.71
C ILE A 251 -9.04 -10.85 -13.35
N ARG A 252 -7.94 -10.12 -13.08
CA ARG A 252 -6.73 -10.71 -12.49
C ARG A 252 -6.85 -10.69 -10.98
N ALA A 253 -6.51 -11.80 -10.34
CA ALA A 253 -6.56 -11.93 -8.88
C ALA A 253 -5.22 -11.63 -8.24
N GLY A 254 -5.24 -10.91 -7.11
CA GLY A 254 -4.13 -10.76 -6.19
C GLY A 254 -4.19 -11.75 -5.04
N GLY A 255 -3.05 -11.95 -4.37
CA GLY A 255 -2.91 -12.85 -3.24
C GLY A 255 -2.41 -14.25 -3.61
N ARG A 256 -2.15 -15.06 -2.57
CA ARG A 256 -1.64 -16.44 -2.72
C ARG A 256 -2.74 -17.40 -3.18
N ASP A 257 -3.98 -17.18 -2.72
CA ASP A 257 -5.14 -17.97 -3.13
C ASP A 257 -5.81 -17.33 -4.34
N GLN A 258 -5.35 -17.71 -5.53
CA GLN A 258 -5.89 -17.20 -6.80
C GLN A 258 -7.33 -17.70 -7.10
N ARG A 259 -7.86 -18.63 -6.30
CA ARG A 259 -9.19 -19.20 -6.53
C ARG A 259 -10.31 -18.23 -6.20
N LEU A 260 -10.02 -17.10 -5.53
CA LEU A 260 -10.97 -16.05 -5.18
C LEU A 260 -12.29 -16.61 -4.63
N THR A 261 -12.18 -17.53 -3.66
CA THR A 261 -13.33 -18.30 -3.16
C THR A 261 -14.03 -17.65 -1.99
N GLN A 262 -13.46 -16.58 -1.42
CA GLN A 262 -13.99 -15.98 -0.20
C GLN A 262 -14.24 -14.48 -0.35
N PRO A 263 -15.49 -14.05 -0.55
CA PRO A 263 -15.86 -12.64 -0.56
C PRO A 263 -15.64 -11.97 0.82
N PRO A 264 -15.62 -10.62 0.88
CA PRO A 264 -15.72 -9.70 -0.26
C PRO A 264 -14.37 -9.46 -0.95
N TYR A 265 -14.42 -8.69 -2.08
CA TYR A 265 -13.24 -8.40 -2.88
C TYR A 265 -13.14 -6.91 -3.18
N TRP A 266 -11.96 -6.34 -2.99
CA TRP A 266 -11.61 -5.07 -3.64
C TRP A 266 -11.48 -5.31 -5.13
N VAL A 267 -12.10 -4.44 -5.93
CA VAL A 267 -12.00 -4.48 -7.39
C VAL A 267 -11.64 -3.09 -7.90
N LEU A 268 -10.53 -3.01 -8.63
CA LEU A 268 -10.13 -1.83 -9.37
C LEU A 268 -10.22 -2.15 -10.86
N SER A 269 -11.01 -1.38 -11.58
CA SER A 269 -11.26 -1.57 -13.02
C SER A 269 -10.84 -0.34 -13.82
N VAL A 270 -10.37 -0.55 -15.05
CA VAL A 270 -10.09 0.49 -16.02
C VAL A 270 -11.27 0.58 -16.99
N ILE A 271 -11.77 1.80 -17.18
CA ILE A 271 -12.84 2.12 -18.14
C ILE A 271 -12.27 3.02 -19.20
N ASP A 272 -12.55 2.70 -20.44
CA ASP A 272 -12.19 3.48 -21.62
C ASP A 272 -13.31 3.45 -22.66
N ARG A 273 -13.08 4.04 -23.83
CA ARG A 273 -13.96 3.90 -24.99
C ARG A 273 -13.39 2.88 -25.96
N ASP A 274 -14.25 2.08 -26.54
CA ASP A 274 -13.93 1.22 -27.67
C ASP A 274 -13.76 2.05 -28.98
N ARG A 275 -13.55 1.36 -30.08
CA ARG A 275 -13.38 2.01 -31.41
C ARG A 275 -14.65 2.71 -31.91
N ASP A 276 -15.81 2.26 -31.44
CA ASP A 276 -17.11 2.78 -31.79
C ASP A 276 -17.54 3.93 -30.86
N GLY A 277 -16.69 4.28 -29.88
CA GLY A 277 -16.95 5.35 -28.93
C GLY A 277 -17.77 4.91 -27.70
N ASN A 278 -18.13 3.63 -27.57
CA ASN A 278 -18.88 3.11 -26.42
C ASN A 278 -17.96 2.93 -25.21
N ALA A 279 -18.45 3.33 -24.05
CA ALA A 279 -17.72 3.10 -22.82
C ALA A 279 -17.76 1.61 -22.43
N ARG A 280 -16.61 1.08 -22.04
CA ARG A 280 -16.43 -0.33 -21.65
C ARG A 280 -15.50 -0.46 -20.45
N VAL A 281 -15.60 -1.58 -19.75
CA VAL A 281 -14.61 -2.00 -18.76
C VAL A 281 -13.56 -2.83 -19.48
N ARG A 282 -12.34 -2.31 -19.56
CA ARG A 282 -11.25 -2.95 -20.29
C ARG A 282 -10.61 -4.10 -19.56
N GLU A 283 -10.21 -3.87 -18.32
CA GLU A 283 -9.61 -4.88 -17.44
C GLU A 283 -9.86 -4.55 -15.98
N ALA A 284 -9.69 -5.54 -15.10
CA ALA A 284 -9.81 -5.35 -13.68
C ALA A 284 -8.77 -6.18 -12.91
N PHE A 285 -8.50 -5.72 -11.70
CA PHE A 285 -7.72 -6.44 -10.70
C PHE A 285 -8.55 -6.58 -9.43
N ALA A 286 -8.55 -7.77 -8.82
CA ALA A 286 -9.26 -8.04 -7.59
C ALA A 286 -8.32 -8.54 -6.49
N GLN A 287 -8.58 -8.10 -5.27
CA GLN A 287 -7.88 -8.49 -4.04
C GLN A 287 -8.91 -8.89 -2.99
N HIS A 288 -8.68 -9.98 -2.28
CA HIS A 288 -9.53 -10.33 -1.14
C HIS A 288 -9.58 -9.19 -0.12
N ALA A 289 -10.76 -8.97 0.47
CA ALA A 289 -10.95 -8.08 1.59
C ALA A 289 -11.45 -8.85 2.81
N TYR A 290 -11.11 -8.43 4.02
CA TYR A 290 -11.51 -9.12 5.25
C TYR A 290 -13.03 -9.20 5.39
N SER A 291 -13.72 -8.06 5.30
CA SER A 291 -15.18 -7.98 5.36
C SER A 291 -15.67 -6.67 4.74
N PHE A 292 -16.98 -6.56 4.47
CA PHE A 292 -17.56 -5.28 4.01
C PHE A 292 -17.44 -4.16 5.05
N ALA A 293 -17.51 -4.54 6.33
CA ALA A 293 -17.39 -3.59 7.41
C ALA A 293 -15.98 -3.06 7.59
N ARG A 294 -15.01 -3.92 7.36
CA ARG A 294 -13.59 -3.66 7.52
C ARG A 294 -12.86 -4.27 6.33
N PRO A 295 -12.86 -3.60 5.19
CA PRO A 295 -12.33 -4.17 3.96
C PRO A 295 -10.79 -4.11 3.91
N VAL A 296 -10.13 -4.61 4.95
CA VAL A 296 -8.68 -4.77 4.99
C VAL A 296 -8.25 -5.73 3.88
N PRO A 297 -7.27 -5.38 3.04
CA PRO A 297 -6.78 -6.27 2.01
C PRO A 297 -6.16 -7.55 2.59
N MET A 298 -6.49 -8.71 2.02
CA MET A 298 -6.00 -10.02 2.47
C MET A 298 -5.30 -10.77 1.35
N ASP A 299 -4.22 -11.48 1.67
CA ASP A 299 -3.49 -12.30 0.71
C ASP A 299 -3.92 -13.78 0.78
N SER A 300 -4.46 -14.20 1.93
CA SER A 300 -4.89 -15.59 2.13
C SER A 300 -6.06 -15.71 3.12
N ARG A 301 -6.72 -16.89 3.08
CA ARG A 301 -7.75 -17.25 4.06
C ARG A 301 -7.20 -17.38 5.49
N TYR A 302 -5.95 -17.80 5.62
CA TYR A 302 -5.31 -17.96 6.93
C TYR A 302 -5.09 -16.61 7.61
N GLU A 303 -4.71 -15.59 6.86
CA GLU A 303 -4.60 -14.23 7.39
C GLU A 303 -5.93 -13.69 7.93
N ARG A 304 -7.09 -14.12 7.38
CA ARG A 304 -8.40 -13.73 7.93
C ARG A 304 -8.60 -14.27 9.34
N VAL A 305 -8.18 -15.51 9.60
CA VAL A 305 -8.26 -16.12 10.94
C VAL A 305 -7.38 -15.32 11.90
N THR A 306 -6.14 -15.06 11.50
CA THR A 306 -5.20 -14.27 12.30
C THR A 306 -5.74 -12.86 12.57
N LEU A 307 -6.24 -12.17 11.55
CA LEU A 307 -6.76 -10.80 11.70
C LEU A 307 -7.96 -10.73 12.64
N LYS A 308 -8.85 -11.73 12.61
CA LYS A 308 -9.97 -11.81 13.55
C LYS A 308 -9.47 -11.84 15.01
N LEU A 309 -8.50 -12.71 15.29
CA LEU A 309 -7.91 -12.79 16.63
C LEU A 309 -7.18 -11.51 17.04
N LEU A 310 -6.50 -10.85 16.09
CA LEU A 310 -5.85 -9.57 16.37
C LEU A 310 -6.85 -8.48 16.74
N PHE A 311 -8.05 -8.45 16.15
CA PHE A 311 -9.10 -7.53 16.61
C PHE A 311 -9.54 -7.82 18.03
N ASP A 312 -9.67 -9.11 18.39
CA ASP A 312 -10.02 -9.50 19.75
C ASP A 312 -8.91 -9.10 20.74
N VAL A 313 -7.64 -9.32 20.38
CA VAL A 313 -6.48 -8.86 21.15
C VAL A 313 -6.51 -7.34 21.34
N MET A 314 -6.68 -6.57 20.25
CA MET A 314 -6.71 -5.10 20.31
C MET A 314 -7.83 -4.60 21.23
N ALA A 315 -9.03 -5.17 21.11
CA ALA A 315 -10.15 -4.82 21.97
C ALA A 315 -9.89 -5.17 23.46
N TRP A 316 -9.20 -6.29 23.69
CA TRP A 316 -8.88 -6.74 25.05
C TRP A 316 -7.79 -5.86 25.69
N VAL A 317 -6.67 -5.59 25.01
CA VAL A 317 -5.58 -4.77 25.56
C VAL A 317 -5.99 -3.31 25.75
N LYS A 318 -6.93 -2.80 24.93
CA LYS A 318 -7.52 -1.47 25.12
C LYS A 318 -8.21 -1.35 26.48
N ARG A 319 -8.95 -2.39 26.93
CA ARG A 319 -9.57 -2.40 28.26
C ARG A 319 -8.54 -2.35 29.40
N HIS A 320 -7.28 -2.65 29.09
CA HIS A 320 -6.14 -2.52 30.01
C HIS A 320 -5.33 -1.24 29.80
N GLY A 321 -5.89 -0.27 29.06
CA GLY A 321 -5.29 1.04 28.85
C GLY A 321 -4.21 1.11 27.77
N VAL A 322 -4.08 0.09 26.92
CA VAL A 322 -3.09 0.09 25.82
C VAL A 322 -3.77 0.29 24.49
N GLU A 323 -3.45 1.40 23.81
CA GLU A 323 -3.91 1.67 22.46
C GLU A 323 -2.96 1.06 21.44
N VAL A 324 -3.52 0.25 20.54
CA VAL A 324 -2.76 -0.47 19.53
C VAL A 324 -3.23 -0.06 18.15
N THR A 325 -2.28 0.20 17.26
CA THR A 325 -2.52 0.34 15.84
C THR A 325 -2.07 -0.93 15.13
N LEU A 326 -2.96 -1.54 14.37
CA LEU A 326 -2.67 -2.66 13.51
C LEU A 326 -2.40 -2.16 12.10
N TRP A 327 -1.38 -2.71 11.48
CA TRP A 327 -1.04 -2.47 10.08
C TRP A 327 -0.86 -3.78 9.32
N LYS A 328 -1.48 -3.87 8.14
CA LYS A 328 -1.28 -4.91 7.12
C LYS A 328 -0.41 -4.33 6.01
N PRO A 329 0.92 -4.54 5.99
CA PRO A 329 1.76 -4.05 4.91
C PRO A 329 1.35 -4.65 3.57
N LEU A 330 1.13 -3.82 2.55
CA LEU A 330 0.82 -4.26 1.19
C LEU A 330 2.07 -4.28 0.30
N PHE A 331 3.15 -3.63 0.76
CA PHE A 331 4.45 -3.58 0.11
C PHE A 331 5.55 -4.04 1.04
N ASP A 332 6.67 -4.44 0.42
CA ASP A 332 7.86 -4.80 1.18
C ASP A 332 8.39 -3.61 1.96
N ARG A 333 8.93 -3.87 3.14
CA ARG A 333 9.48 -2.89 4.05
C ARG A 333 10.97 -3.04 4.19
N GLU A 334 11.66 -1.91 4.03
CA GLU A 334 13.09 -1.84 4.24
C GLU A 334 13.43 -2.05 5.71
N VAL A 335 14.38 -2.93 5.97
CA VAL A 335 15.00 -3.14 7.27
C VAL A 335 16.47 -2.74 7.12
N ARG A 336 16.80 -1.54 7.62
CA ARG A 336 18.15 -1.01 7.54
C ARG A 336 19.05 -1.66 8.56
N GLN A 337 20.29 -1.85 8.15
CA GLN A 337 21.39 -2.26 9.01
C GLN A 337 22.47 -1.19 8.94
N THR A 338 23.19 -1.00 10.05
CA THR A 338 24.23 0.06 10.13
C THR A 338 25.37 -0.21 9.16
N ASP A 339 25.77 -1.49 9.02
CA ASP A 339 26.98 -1.89 8.29
C ASP A 339 26.72 -2.98 7.23
N ALA A 340 25.47 -3.13 6.77
CA ALA A 340 25.09 -4.11 5.78
C ALA A 340 24.05 -3.57 4.81
N PRO A 341 23.88 -4.15 3.60
CA PRO A 341 22.83 -3.78 2.67
C PRO A 341 21.46 -3.87 3.31
N SER A 342 20.59 -2.93 2.96
CA SER A 342 19.19 -2.96 3.37
C SER A 342 18.52 -4.26 2.95
N GLN A 343 17.79 -4.87 3.87
CA GLN A 343 17.00 -6.07 3.62
C GLN A 343 15.51 -5.69 3.57
N TRP A 344 14.72 -6.52 2.92
CA TRP A 344 13.31 -6.25 2.71
C TRP A 344 12.47 -7.41 3.23
N CYS A 345 11.37 -7.09 3.90
CA CYS A 345 10.39 -8.09 4.31
C CYS A 345 8.98 -7.51 4.24
N ARG A 346 8.00 -8.39 4.12
CA ARG A 346 6.58 -8.04 4.18
C ARG A 346 5.89 -8.94 5.19
N PRO A 347 5.80 -8.49 6.45
CA PRO A 347 5.03 -9.21 7.46
C PRO A 347 3.56 -9.30 7.09
N ASP A 348 2.87 -10.33 7.55
CA ASP A 348 1.42 -10.40 7.38
C ASP A 348 0.73 -9.29 8.16
N PHE A 349 1.17 -9.01 9.41
CA PHE A 349 0.67 -7.87 10.21
C PHE A 349 1.74 -7.28 11.12
N GLU A 350 1.57 -6.01 11.48
CA GLU A 350 2.33 -5.33 12.52
C GLU A 350 1.40 -4.66 13.52
N LEU A 351 1.71 -4.79 14.79
CA LEU A 351 1.04 -4.08 15.89
C LEU A 351 2.02 -3.07 16.46
N THR A 352 1.62 -1.80 16.51
CA THR A 352 2.41 -0.73 17.11
C THR A 352 1.64 -0.10 18.27
N PHE A 353 2.34 0.19 19.35
CA PHE A 353 1.79 0.80 20.57
C PHE A 353 2.89 1.50 21.36
N ARG A 354 2.50 2.37 22.29
CA ARG A 354 3.45 3.05 23.17
C ARG A 354 3.41 2.43 24.57
N SER A 355 4.55 2.44 25.25
CA SER A 355 4.57 2.15 26.68
C SER A 355 3.78 3.22 27.45
N VAL A 356 3.18 2.83 28.58
CA VAL A 356 2.58 3.78 29.51
C VAL A 356 3.69 4.70 30.04
N ALA A 357 3.47 6.00 29.93
CA ALA A 357 4.46 6.97 30.39
C ALA A 357 4.59 6.86 31.90
N ALA A 358 5.78 6.51 32.38
CA ALA A 358 6.12 6.66 33.80
C ALA A 358 6.69 8.06 34.04
N THR A 359 6.55 8.58 35.25
CA THR A 359 7.04 9.91 35.60
C THR A 359 8.52 10.05 35.24
N GLY A 360 8.84 10.96 34.31
CA GLY A 360 10.21 11.23 33.85
C GLY A 360 10.75 10.29 32.77
N VAL A 361 9.99 9.29 32.32
CA VAL A 361 10.42 8.38 31.24
C VAL A 361 9.54 8.61 30.00
N PRO A 362 10.11 8.97 28.85
CA PRO A 362 9.33 9.15 27.63
C PRO A 362 8.71 7.83 27.17
N ALA A 363 7.48 7.89 26.69
CA ALA A 363 6.77 6.73 26.15
C ALA A 363 7.53 6.17 24.94
N ARG A 364 7.94 4.90 25.00
CA ARG A 364 8.64 4.20 23.93
C ARG A 364 7.67 3.57 22.95
N LEU A 365 7.92 3.69 21.67
CA LEU A 365 7.19 2.97 20.62
C LEU A 365 7.67 1.53 20.55
N HIS A 366 6.73 0.60 20.62
CA HIS A 366 6.97 -0.84 20.48
C HIS A 366 6.32 -1.37 19.22
N ARG A 367 6.92 -2.44 18.68
CA ARG A 367 6.39 -3.13 17.50
C ARG A 367 6.40 -4.64 17.74
N VAL A 368 5.26 -5.27 17.45
CA VAL A 368 5.09 -6.72 17.39
C VAL A 368 4.77 -7.07 15.93
N VAL A 369 5.56 -7.96 15.37
CA VAL A 369 5.40 -8.47 14.00
C VAL A 369 4.69 -9.81 14.07
N ILE A 370 3.67 -9.98 13.25
CA ILE A 370 2.85 -11.21 13.21
C ILE A 370 3.02 -11.85 11.85
N GLU A 371 3.31 -13.14 11.86
CA GLU A 371 3.43 -13.98 10.68
C GLU A 371 2.44 -15.14 10.77
N THR A 372 1.60 -15.29 9.76
CA THR A 372 0.63 -16.38 9.66
C THR A 372 1.28 -17.59 8.98
N MET A 373 1.30 -18.71 9.67
CA MET A 373 1.86 -19.97 9.20
C MET A 373 0.74 -20.90 8.78
N GLY A 374 0.69 -21.27 7.50
CA GLY A 374 -0.40 -22.08 6.93
C GLY A 374 0.00 -23.48 6.45
N ALA A 375 1.29 -23.81 6.54
CA ALA A 375 1.84 -25.11 6.18
C ALA A 375 3.06 -25.42 7.04
N ASP A 376 3.34 -26.70 7.19
CA ASP A 376 4.45 -27.25 7.99
C ASP A 376 5.46 -28.05 7.16
N ASP A 377 5.33 -28.00 5.81
CA ASP A 377 6.29 -28.66 4.96
C ASP A 377 7.69 -28.02 5.07
N PRO A 378 8.78 -28.83 4.98
CA PRO A 378 10.14 -28.35 5.20
C PRO A 378 10.55 -27.21 4.26
N ASP A 379 10.17 -27.26 3.01
CA ASP A 379 10.55 -26.23 2.01
C ASP A 379 9.84 -24.90 2.33
N TYR A 380 8.57 -24.95 2.77
CA TYR A 380 7.85 -23.77 3.22
C TYR A 380 8.51 -23.17 4.46
N LEU A 381 8.87 -24.00 5.45
CA LEU A 381 9.51 -23.56 6.68
C LEU A 381 10.89 -22.94 6.43
N GLU A 382 11.70 -23.56 5.57
CA GLU A 382 13.02 -23.03 5.21
C GLU A 382 12.88 -21.65 4.54
N ARG A 383 11.97 -21.49 3.59
CA ARG A 383 11.72 -20.19 2.97
C ARG A 383 11.29 -19.15 4.00
N LYS A 384 10.35 -19.50 4.88
CA LYS A 384 9.84 -18.60 5.92
C LYS A 384 10.93 -18.21 6.91
N SER A 385 11.81 -19.13 7.31
CA SER A 385 12.88 -18.85 8.26
C SER A 385 13.81 -17.73 7.81
N ARG A 386 14.11 -17.65 6.50
CA ARG A 386 14.96 -16.58 5.93
C ARG A 386 14.32 -15.20 6.09
N THR A 387 13.03 -15.07 5.79
CA THR A 387 12.32 -13.79 5.93
C THR A 387 12.03 -13.45 7.39
N GLN A 388 11.83 -14.44 8.24
CA GLN A 388 11.60 -14.26 9.68
C GLN A 388 12.81 -13.64 10.38
N GLU A 389 14.03 -13.99 10.00
CA GLU A 389 15.24 -13.35 10.55
C GLU A 389 15.29 -11.84 10.25
N ILE A 390 14.79 -11.43 9.08
CA ILE A 390 14.68 -10.02 8.75
C ILE A 390 13.55 -9.37 9.57
N MET A 391 12.41 -10.06 9.73
CA MET A 391 11.27 -9.57 10.51
C MET A 391 11.60 -9.40 11.99
N LYS A 392 12.40 -10.29 12.60
CA LYS A 392 12.88 -10.18 13.99
C LYS A 392 13.67 -8.90 14.25
N ARG A 393 14.35 -8.37 13.25
CA ARG A 393 15.05 -7.08 13.35
C ARG A 393 14.11 -5.89 13.29
N ARG A 394 12.93 -6.06 12.70
CA ARG A 394 11.90 -5.04 12.62
C ARG A 394 11.10 -4.92 13.91
N GLY A 395 10.91 -6.02 14.61
CA GLY A 395 10.15 -6.06 15.86
C GLY A 395 10.13 -7.46 16.48
N ILE A 396 9.34 -7.63 17.52
CA ILE A 396 9.18 -8.93 18.15
C ILE A 396 8.28 -9.79 17.27
N LEU A 397 8.84 -10.84 16.67
CA LEU A 397 8.11 -11.76 15.83
C LEU A 397 7.29 -12.76 16.66
N ILE A 398 6.00 -12.89 16.33
CA ILE A 398 5.08 -13.89 16.85
C ILE A 398 4.40 -14.60 15.68
N GLU A 399 4.53 -15.91 15.63
CA GLU A 399 3.89 -16.75 14.63
C GLU A 399 2.51 -17.18 15.08
N HIS A 400 1.57 -17.22 14.14
CA HIS A 400 0.26 -17.80 14.31
C HIS A 400 0.07 -18.98 13.34
N TRP A 401 0.04 -20.18 13.87
CA TRP A 401 -0.17 -21.40 13.09
C TRP A 401 -1.65 -21.65 12.86
N VAL A 402 -2.03 -21.66 11.58
CA VAL A 402 -3.41 -21.86 11.16
C VAL A 402 -3.50 -23.14 10.33
N ALA A 403 -4.21 -24.14 10.87
CA ALA A 403 -4.53 -25.38 10.15
C ALA A 403 -6.02 -25.70 10.31
N VAL A 404 -6.53 -26.51 9.40
CA VAL A 404 -7.95 -26.94 9.47
C VAL A 404 -8.02 -28.27 10.21
N ASP A 405 -7.86 -28.23 11.55
CA ASP A 405 -7.91 -29.42 12.40
C ASP A 405 -8.55 -29.11 13.78
N ALA A 406 -8.74 -30.16 14.57
CA ALA A 406 -9.38 -30.05 15.90
C ALA A 406 -8.59 -29.20 16.93
N ALA A 407 -7.27 -29.07 16.76
CA ALA A 407 -6.40 -28.31 17.65
C ALA A 407 -6.34 -26.80 17.31
N GLN A 408 -7.04 -26.33 16.28
CA GLN A 408 -7.00 -24.92 15.87
C GLN A 408 -7.42 -23.98 16.98
N LYS A 409 -8.47 -24.31 17.71
CA LYS A 409 -8.94 -23.48 18.81
C LYS A 409 -7.88 -23.29 19.92
N GLU A 410 -7.17 -24.36 20.26
CA GLU A 410 -6.11 -24.29 21.27
C GLU A 410 -4.93 -23.42 20.79
N ARG A 411 -4.56 -23.53 19.50
CA ARG A 411 -3.55 -22.66 18.89
C ARG A 411 -4.00 -21.19 18.87
N ASP A 412 -5.26 -20.93 18.56
CA ASP A 412 -5.84 -19.59 18.56
C ASP A 412 -5.81 -18.98 19.96
N ASP A 413 -6.21 -19.73 20.99
CA ASP A 413 -6.20 -19.30 22.37
C ASP A 413 -4.75 -19.06 22.87
N ALA A 414 -3.81 -19.90 22.50
CA ALA A 414 -2.40 -19.73 22.82
C ALA A 414 -1.79 -18.51 22.12
N PHE A 415 -2.13 -18.28 20.87
CA PHE A 415 -1.71 -17.10 20.12
C PHE A 415 -2.26 -15.84 20.74
N PHE A 416 -3.57 -15.78 21.04
CA PHE A 416 -4.20 -14.64 21.71
C PHE A 416 -3.47 -14.30 23.02
N ARG A 417 -3.31 -15.28 23.92
CA ARG A 417 -2.61 -15.05 25.20
C ARG A 417 -1.19 -14.55 25.00
N ARG A 418 -0.43 -15.13 24.07
CA ARG A 418 0.96 -14.74 23.82
C ARG A 418 1.08 -13.31 23.30
N VAL A 419 0.22 -12.90 22.35
CA VAL A 419 0.24 -11.53 21.80
C VAL A 419 -0.21 -10.52 22.87
N ALA A 420 -1.32 -10.79 23.57
CA ALA A 420 -1.86 -9.91 24.59
C ALA A 420 -0.87 -9.71 25.76
N ALA A 421 -0.32 -10.80 26.30
CA ALA A 421 0.68 -10.74 27.37
C ALA A 421 1.93 -9.96 26.94
N LYS A 422 2.39 -10.16 25.69
CA LYS A 422 3.56 -9.45 25.16
C LYS A 422 3.32 -7.95 25.05
N ILE A 423 2.14 -7.55 24.58
CA ILE A 423 1.76 -6.12 24.48
C ILE A 423 1.72 -5.49 25.87
N LEU A 424 1.01 -6.09 26.84
CA LEU A 424 0.93 -5.55 28.21
C LEU A 424 2.29 -5.44 28.88
N HIS A 425 3.13 -6.47 28.76
CA HIS A 425 4.48 -6.47 29.31
C HIS A 425 5.32 -5.31 28.76
N LEU A 426 5.35 -5.13 27.44
CA LEU A 426 6.10 -4.06 26.79
C LEU A 426 5.51 -2.66 27.07
N ALA A 427 4.20 -2.58 27.25
CA ALA A 427 3.53 -1.35 27.61
C ALA A 427 3.78 -0.96 29.07
N GLY A 428 4.35 -1.85 29.91
CA GLY A 428 4.57 -1.61 31.32
C GLY A 428 3.29 -1.71 32.15
N VAL A 429 2.27 -2.43 31.68
CA VAL A 429 1.02 -2.64 32.43
C VAL A 429 1.21 -3.84 33.37
N PRO A 430 1.00 -3.66 34.68
CA PRO A 430 1.10 -4.76 35.62
C PRO A 430 0.09 -5.87 35.33
N GLN A 431 0.56 -7.10 35.19
CA GLN A 431 -0.32 -8.25 35.03
C GLN A 431 -0.88 -8.67 36.41
N THR A 432 -2.05 -8.13 36.76
CA THR A 432 -2.73 -8.46 38.00
C THR A 432 -3.52 -9.79 37.93
N ARG A 433 -3.72 -10.35 36.76
CA ARG A 433 -4.35 -11.66 36.52
C ARG A 433 -3.71 -12.33 35.26
N PRO A 434 -3.58 -13.66 35.28
CA PRO A 434 -3.12 -14.38 34.07
C PRO A 434 -4.08 -14.13 32.89
N VAL A 435 -3.51 -13.97 31.73
CA VAL A 435 -4.20 -13.77 30.43
C VAL A 435 -4.82 -15.08 29.96
#